data_c93a62fcc2035912218b882e0dce22b3
#
_entry.id   c93a62fcc2035912218b882e0dce22b3
#
_cell.length_a   1.000
_cell.length_b   1.000
_cell.length_c   1.000
_cell.angle_alpha   90.00
_cell.angle_beta   90.00
_cell.angle_gamma   90.00
#
_symmetry.space_group_name_H-M   'P 1'
#
loop_
_entity.id
_entity.type
_entity.pdbx_description
1 polymer ?
#
loop_
_entity_poly.entity_id
_entity_poly.type
_entity_poly.pdbx_seq_one_letter_code
_entity_poly.pdbx_strand_id
1 'polypeptide(L)'
;WFPLCNLTHYSLQRGFSKPNQLAQKCSENNYKACGIADYKSISGAVSFYKACLSQDIKPIIGCSFDNFTLFAKNKQGWFELIQIVSSISEDGDPDSKLVLSLAKNNNLICVAENQSMSPVRGDDFYEKTASFHTSYYTEKEHAQLHRIMLCSSMKTTLSKVSKAISNGQTVDNQHFFESNDFFLRDKLAATEILIDGKDP
;
A
#
# COMPACT_ATOMS: atom_id res chain seq x y z
N TRP A 1 11.76 -12.17 -4.06
CA TRP A 1 11.11 -11.04 -3.36
C TRP A 1 10.51 -10.07 -4.37
N PHE A 2 9.41 -9.43 -4.03
CA PHE A 2 8.77 -8.37 -4.80
C PHE A 2 8.05 -7.39 -3.86
N PRO A 3 7.93 -6.10 -4.24
CA PRO A 3 7.25 -5.10 -3.44
C PRO A 3 5.73 -5.28 -3.53
N LEU A 4 5.07 -5.46 -2.39
CA LEU A 4 3.64 -5.76 -2.33
C LEU A 4 2.80 -4.52 -2.02
N CYS A 5 3.16 -3.76 -0.99
CA CYS A 5 2.40 -2.59 -0.55
C CYS A 5 3.03 -1.30 -1.07
N ASN A 6 2.57 -0.86 -2.23
CA ASN A 6 3.02 0.39 -2.81
C ASN A 6 1.83 1.35 -2.95
N LEU A 7 1.97 2.54 -2.42
CA LEU A 7 1.00 3.62 -2.59
C LEU A 7 1.35 4.45 -3.82
N THR A 8 0.34 4.76 -4.62
CA THR A 8 0.50 5.65 -5.76
C THR A 8 -0.12 7.02 -5.47
N HIS A 9 -0.04 7.93 -6.44
CA HIS A 9 -0.66 9.24 -6.35
C HIS A 9 -2.20 9.19 -6.26
N TYR A 10 -2.81 8.02 -6.44
CA TYR A 10 -4.24 7.79 -6.16
C TYR A 10 -4.52 7.64 -4.66
N SER A 11 -3.49 7.40 -3.84
CA SER A 11 -3.54 7.59 -2.38
C SER A 11 -3.31 9.07 -2.07
N LEU A 12 -4.37 9.88 -2.18
CA LEU A 12 -4.28 11.33 -2.06
C LEU A 12 -3.52 11.75 -0.81
N GLN A 13 -2.53 12.63 -0.98
CA GLN A 13 -1.70 13.17 0.10
C GLN A 13 -0.87 12.14 0.88
N ARG A 14 -0.74 10.89 0.37
CA ARG A 14 0.04 9.81 0.97
C ARG A 14 1.08 9.24 0.02
N GLY A 15 0.68 8.84 -1.19
CA GLY A 15 1.58 8.28 -2.20
C GLY A 15 2.01 9.29 -3.26
N PHE A 16 3.20 9.11 -3.82
CA PHE A 16 3.76 10.03 -4.82
C PHE A 16 4.02 9.35 -6.17
N SER A 17 4.19 8.04 -6.20
CA SER A 17 4.51 7.29 -7.41
C SER A 17 3.36 7.24 -8.41
N LYS A 18 3.66 7.27 -9.71
CA LYS A 18 2.70 6.93 -10.75
C LYS A 18 2.72 5.41 -11.01
N PRO A 19 1.59 4.78 -11.37
CA PRO A 19 1.53 3.35 -11.65
C PRO A 19 2.56 2.85 -12.67
N ASN A 20 2.79 3.62 -13.74
CA ASN A 20 3.79 3.27 -14.75
C ASN A 20 5.24 3.37 -14.24
N GLN A 21 5.55 4.37 -13.42
CA GLN A 21 6.87 4.50 -12.79
C GLN A 21 7.14 3.32 -11.85
N LEU A 22 6.13 2.88 -11.10
CA LEU A 22 6.23 1.74 -10.21
C LEU A 22 6.51 0.45 -11.00
N ALA A 23 5.77 0.17 -12.07
CA ALA A 23 5.99 -0.99 -12.93
C ALA A 23 7.38 -0.95 -13.60
N GLN A 24 7.78 0.20 -14.11
CA GLN A 24 9.12 0.38 -14.71
C GLN A 24 10.22 0.11 -13.68
N LYS A 25 10.11 0.66 -12.47
CA LYS A 25 11.10 0.44 -11.40
C LYS A 25 11.19 -1.02 -10.98
N CYS A 26 10.07 -1.74 -10.96
CA CYS A 26 10.06 -3.18 -10.72
C CYS A 26 10.77 -3.95 -11.84
N SER A 27 10.58 -3.57 -13.10
CA SER A 27 11.27 -4.16 -14.24
C SER A 27 12.78 -3.92 -14.17
N GLU A 28 13.22 -2.70 -13.90
CA GLU A 28 14.64 -2.34 -13.72
C GLU A 28 15.32 -3.14 -12.61
N ASN A 29 14.58 -3.46 -11.55
CA ASN A 29 15.05 -4.26 -10.43
C ASN A 29 14.85 -5.79 -10.62
N ASN A 30 14.44 -6.22 -11.82
CA ASN A 30 14.19 -7.63 -12.15
C ASN A 30 13.14 -8.31 -11.26
N TYR A 31 12.20 -7.58 -10.70
CA TYR A 31 11.09 -8.16 -9.96
C TYR A 31 10.08 -8.79 -10.92
N LYS A 32 9.61 -10.00 -10.59
CA LYS A 32 8.63 -10.74 -11.39
C LYS A 32 7.19 -10.39 -11.07
N ALA A 33 6.96 -9.76 -9.93
CA ALA A 33 5.65 -9.29 -9.50
C ALA A 33 5.76 -7.94 -8.80
N CYS A 34 4.67 -7.20 -8.80
CA CYS A 34 4.57 -5.92 -8.11
C CYS A 34 3.15 -5.74 -7.59
N GLY A 35 3.01 -5.24 -6.37
CA GLY A 35 1.73 -4.91 -5.76
C GLY A 35 1.43 -3.42 -5.81
N ILE A 36 0.14 -3.10 -5.80
CA ILE A 36 -0.40 -1.77 -5.50
C ILE A 36 -1.42 -1.93 -4.37
N ALA A 37 -1.40 -1.03 -3.41
CA ALA A 37 -2.35 -1.05 -2.30
C ALA A 37 -2.68 0.39 -1.87
N ASP A 38 -3.31 1.14 -2.77
CA ASP A 38 -3.68 2.52 -2.52
C ASP A 38 -4.63 2.64 -1.32
N TYR A 39 -4.47 3.72 -0.57
CA TYR A 39 -5.23 3.96 0.65
C TYR A 39 -6.68 4.30 0.33
N LYS A 40 -7.59 3.42 0.77
CA LYS A 40 -9.06 3.55 0.60
C LYS A 40 -9.47 3.81 -0.86
N SER A 41 -8.67 3.34 -1.82
CA SER A 41 -8.87 3.57 -3.25
C SER A 41 -8.36 2.42 -4.10
N ILE A 42 -9.05 2.15 -5.19
CA ILE A 42 -8.61 1.23 -6.26
C ILE A 42 -8.53 1.93 -7.62
N SER A 43 -8.58 3.26 -7.61
CA SER A 43 -8.60 4.07 -8.85
C SER A 43 -7.34 3.90 -9.70
N GLY A 44 -6.20 3.58 -9.07
CA GLY A 44 -4.94 3.29 -9.76
C GLY A 44 -4.84 1.90 -10.39
N ALA A 45 -5.71 0.96 -10.02
CA ALA A 45 -5.58 -0.46 -10.32
C ALA A 45 -5.51 -0.77 -11.82
N VAL A 46 -6.40 -0.19 -12.64
CA VAL A 46 -6.44 -0.45 -14.09
C VAL A 46 -5.18 0.08 -14.79
N SER A 47 -4.73 1.28 -14.43
CA SER A 47 -3.52 1.88 -14.98
C SER A 47 -2.28 1.07 -14.59
N PHE A 48 -2.23 0.63 -13.33
CA PHE A 48 -1.17 -0.22 -12.81
C PHE A 48 -1.13 -1.59 -13.49
N TYR A 49 -2.28 -2.26 -13.62
CA TYR A 49 -2.40 -3.54 -14.31
C TYR A 49 -1.83 -3.48 -15.73
N LYS A 50 -2.26 -2.48 -16.53
CA LYS A 50 -1.76 -2.28 -17.90
C LYS A 50 -0.25 -2.01 -17.92
N ALA A 51 0.25 -1.21 -16.99
CA ALA A 51 1.67 -0.89 -16.89
C ALA A 51 2.51 -2.13 -16.55
N CYS A 52 2.07 -2.97 -15.62
CA CYS A 52 2.75 -4.21 -15.27
C CYS A 52 2.79 -5.19 -16.46
N LEU A 53 1.67 -5.38 -17.16
CA LEU A 53 1.64 -6.26 -18.34
C LEU A 53 2.59 -5.78 -19.43
N SER A 54 2.74 -4.47 -19.65
CA SER A 54 3.68 -3.93 -20.65
C SER A 54 5.15 -4.15 -20.30
N GLN A 55 5.46 -4.49 -19.04
CA GLN A 55 6.80 -4.76 -18.51
C GLN A 55 7.03 -6.24 -18.18
N ASP A 56 6.11 -7.12 -18.55
CA ASP A 56 6.14 -8.56 -18.22
C ASP A 56 6.25 -8.81 -16.69
N ILE A 57 5.51 -8.03 -15.91
CA ILE A 57 5.45 -8.11 -14.44
C ILE A 57 4.04 -8.56 -14.04
N LYS A 58 3.96 -9.53 -13.11
CA LYS A 58 2.68 -9.97 -12.52
C LYS A 58 2.11 -8.86 -11.62
N PRO A 59 0.94 -8.27 -11.95
CA PRO A 59 0.30 -7.29 -11.09
C PRO A 59 -0.42 -7.95 -9.91
N ILE A 60 -0.28 -7.37 -8.72
CA ILE A 60 -1.01 -7.76 -7.52
C ILE A 60 -1.80 -6.54 -7.06
N ILE A 61 -3.12 -6.68 -6.95
CA ILE A 61 -3.99 -5.54 -6.68
C ILE A 61 -4.59 -5.68 -5.29
N GLY A 62 -4.43 -4.63 -4.51
CA GLY A 62 -4.97 -4.50 -3.16
C GLY A 62 -5.49 -3.10 -2.87
N CYS A 63 -5.96 -2.93 -1.65
CA CYS A 63 -6.38 -1.66 -1.07
C CYS A 63 -5.98 -1.64 0.40
N SER A 64 -5.34 -0.56 0.83
CA SER A 64 -4.97 -0.34 2.22
C SER A 64 -6.05 0.44 2.97
N PHE A 65 -6.27 0.05 4.22
CA PHE A 65 -7.12 0.70 5.20
C PHE A 65 -6.26 1.07 6.42
N ASP A 66 -6.84 1.66 7.46
CA ASP A 66 -6.06 2.15 8.60
C ASP A 66 -5.31 1.04 9.35
N ASN A 67 -5.91 -0.15 9.47
CA ASN A 67 -5.38 -1.24 10.29
C ASN A 67 -5.07 -2.52 9.50
N PHE A 68 -5.42 -2.58 8.23
CA PHE A 68 -5.22 -3.76 7.39
C PHE A 68 -5.15 -3.41 5.91
N THR A 69 -4.63 -4.34 5.14
CA THR A 69 -4.60 -4.26 3.68
C THR A 69 -5.21 -5.54 3.10
N LEU A 70 -6.06 -5.39 2.10
CA LEU A 70 -6.67 -6.50 1.37
C LEU A 70 -6.03 -6.63 -0.01
N PHE A 71 -5.73 -7.85 -0.44
CA PHE A 71 -5.25 -8.18 -1.77
C PHE A 71 -6.18 -9.18 -2.45
N ALA A 72 -6.48 -8.96 -3.71
CA ALA A 72 -7.26 -9.89 -4.52
C ALA A 72 -6.41 -11.08 -4.95
N LYS A 73 -6.85 -12.31 -4.66
CA LYS A 73 -6.21 -13.57 -5.11
C LYS A 73 -6.54 -13.88 -6.58
N ASN A 74 -7.73 -13.52 -7.00
CA ASN A 74 -8.30 -13.90 -8.29
C ASN A 74 -9.33 -12.86 -8.77
N LYS A 75 -9.96 -13.12 -9.91
CA LYS A 75 -10.97 -12.22 -10.49
C LYS A 75 -12.17 -11.99 -9.56
N GLN A 76 -12.60 -13.01 -8.82
CA GLN A 76 -13.71 -12.86 -7.86
C GLN A 76 -13.30 -11.95 -6.70
N GLY A 77 -12.07 -12.10 -6.17
CA GLY A 77 -11.52 -11.22 -5.15
C GLY A 77 -11.41 -9.76 -5.62
N TRP A 78 -11.12 -9.52 -6.90
CA TRP A 78 -11.19 -8.19 -7.46
C TRP A 78 -12.60 -7.59 -7.37
N PHE A 79 -13.65 -8.33 -7.71
CA PHE A 79 -15.02 -7.85 -7.55
C PHE A 79 -15.41 -7.62 -6.09
N GLU A 80 -14.97 -8.49 -5.21
CA GLU A 80 -15.19 -8.34 -3.76
C GLU A 80 -14.47 -7.09 -3.22
N LEU A 81 -13.24 -6.81 -3.69
CA LEU A 81 -12.50 -5.61 -3.33
C LEU A 81 -13.22 -4.34 -3.80
N ILE A 82 -13.79 -4.35 -5.01
CA ILE A 82 -14.63 -3.24 -5.51
C ILE A 82 -15.82 -3.01 -4.58
N GLN A 83 -16.52 -4.07 -4.17
CA GLN A 83 -17.68 -3.96 -3.27
C GLN A 83 -17.28 -3.34 -1.92
N ILE A 84 -16.16 -3.81 -1.34
CA ILE A 84 -15.65 -3.30 -0.06
C ILE A 84 -15.30 -1.81 -0.18
N VAL A 85 -14.55 -1.41 -1.22
CA VAL A 85 -14.17 -0.01 -1.42
C VAL A 85 -15.40 0.86 -1.69
N SER A 86 -16.41 0.34 -2.39
CA SER A 86 -17.67 1.05 -2.65
C SER A 86 -18.55 1.20 -1.40
N SER A 87 -18.28 0.44 -0.35
CA SER A 87 -18.99 0.51 0.93
C SER A 87 -18.39 1.51 1.92
N ILE A 88 -17.30 2.21 1.54
CA ILE A 88 -16.66 3.20 2.40
C ILE A 88 -17.65 4.33 2.68
N SER A 89 -17.92 4.54 3.97
CA SER A 89 -18.83 5.58 4.46
C SER A 89 -18.14 6.97 4.50
N GLU A 90 -18.91 8.00 4.85
CA GLU A 90 -18.37 9.34 5.11
C GLU A 90 -17.33 9.37 6.24
N ASP A 91 -17.43 8.44 7.20
CA ASP A 91 -16.44 8.24 8.27
C ASP A 91 -15.12 7.65 7.76
N GLY A 92 -15.11 7.22 6.50
CA GLY A 92 -13.90 6.75 5.81
C GLY A 92 -13.57 5.28 6.04
N ASP A 93 -14.42 4.50 6.72
CA ASP A 93 -14.22 3.06 6.92
C ASP A 93 -15.15 2.23 6.03
N PRO A 94 -14.69 1.04 5.57
CA PRO A 94 -15.54 0.11 4.86
C PRO A 94 -16.55 -0.54 5.81
N ASP A 95 -17.69 -0.99 5.26
CA ASP A 95 -18.66 -1.77 6.04
C ASP A 95 -18.02 -3.07 6.56
N SER A 96 -17.79 -3.12 7.86
CA SER A 96 -17.14 -4.26 8.54
C SER A 96 -17.92 -5.57 8.40
N LYS A 97 -19.26 -5.53 8.31
CA LYS A 97 -20.09 -6.73 8.09
C LYS A 97 -19.88 -7.29 6.68
N LEU A 98 -19.79 -6.39 5.69
CA LEU A 98 -19.50 -6.77 4.32
C LEU A 98 -18.08 -7.37 4.22
N VAL A 99 -17.08 -6.73 4.80
CA VAL A 99 -15.69 -7.24 4.82
C VAL A 99 -15.64 -8.64 5.41
N LEU A 100 -16.25 -8.85 6.59
CA LEU A 100 -16.30 -10.16 7.24
C LEU A 100 -17.04 -11.23 6.43
N SER A 101 -18.10 -10.85 5.70
CA SER A 101 -18.84 -11.79 4.88
C SER A 101 -18.06 -12.24 3.65
N LEU A 102 -17.39 -11.30 2.98
CA LEU A 102 -16.60 -11.56 1.77
C LEU A 102 -15.28 -12.27 2.07
N ALA A 103 -14.67 -11.99 3.22
CA ALA A 103 -13.46 -12.66 3.65
C ALA A 103 -13.61 -14.19 3.79
N LYS A 104 -14.81 -14.67 4.09
CA LYS A 104 -15.12 -16.13 4.17
C LYS A 104 -15.04 -16.85 2.81
N ASN A 105 -15.07 -16.11 1.72
CA ASN A 105 -15.05 -16.69 0.37
C ASN A 105 -13.65 -17.12 -0.09
N ASN A 106 -12.60 -16.81 0.70
CA ASN A 106 -11.20 -17.12 0.41
C ASN A 106 -10.69 -16.56 -0.94
N ASN A 107 -11.26 -15.45 -1.41
CA ASN A 107 -10.85 -14.75 -2.63
C ASN A 107 -9.94 -13.54 -2.34
N LEU A 108 -9.83 -13.15 -1.06
CA LEU A 108 -9.03 -12.04 -0.58
C LEU A 108 -7.97 -12.54 0.39
N ILE A 109 -6.82 -11.85 0.41
CA ILE A 109 -5.80 -11.99 1.45
C ILE A 109 -5.89 -10.73 2.31
N CYS A 110 -6.03 -10.91 3.61
CA CYS A 110 -5.97 -9.83 4.58
C CYS A 110 -4.61 -9.81 5.27
N VAL A 111 -3.94 -8.69 5.26
CA VAL A 111 -2.70 -8.46 5.99
C VAL A 111 -2.93 -7.35 6.99
N ALA A 112 -2.68 -7.60 8.27
CA ALA A 112 -2.85 -6.64 9.34
C ALA A 112 -1.62 -6.64 10.26
N GLU A 113 -1.40 -5.56 11.00
CA GLU A 113 -0.26 -5.46 11.92
C GLU A 113 -0.37 -6.41 13.11
N ASN A 114 -1.60 -6.70 13.53
CA ASN A 114 -1.88 -7.73 14.53
C ASN A 114 -3.29 -8.28 14.35
N GLN A 115 -3.57 -9.47 14.91
CA GLN A 115 -4.86 -10.14 14.79
C GLN A 115 -6.04 -9.33 15.35
N SER A 116 -5.83 -8.53 16.38
CA SER A 116 -6.90 -7.74 17.01
C SER A 116 -7.41 -6.61 16.10
N MET A 117 -6.59 -6.18 15.13
CA MET A 117 -6.92 -5.12 14.18
C MET A 117 -7.49 -5.67 12.87
N SER A 118 -7.40 -6.98 12.64
CA SER A 118 -7.93 -7.57 11.41
C SER A 118 -9.45 -7.80 11.52
N PRO A 119 -10.23 -7.41 10.50
CA PRO A 119 -11.61 -7.80 10.40
C PRO A 119 -11.78 -9.30 10.07
N VAL A 120 -10.71 -9.94 9.61
CA VAL A 120 -10.66 -11.35 9.23
C VAL A 120 -9.83 -12.12 10.24
N ARG A 121 -10.33 -13.26 10.70
CA ARG A 121 -9.62 -14.16 11.63
C ARG A 121 -9.59 -15.57 11.04
N GLY A 122 -8.54 -16.31 11.34
CA GLY A 122 -8.38 -17.70 10.89
C GLY A 122 -7.31 -17.86 9.81
N ASP A 123 -7.46 -18.89 9.00
CA ASP A 123 -6.45 -19.30 8.02
C ASP A 123 -6.21 -18.28 6.89
N ASP A 124 -7.14 -17.35 6.70
CA ASP A 124 -7.02 -16.25 5.73
C ASP A 124 -6.32 -15.01 6.32
N PHE A 125 -5.94 -15.07 7.59
CA PHE A 125 -5.19 -14.02 8.26
C PHE A 125 -3.70 -14.36 8.28
N TYR A 126 -2.91 -13.54 7.61
CA TYR A 126 -1.46 -13.62 7.71
C TYR A 126 -0.99 -12.68 8.83
N GLU A 127 -0.80 -13.25 10.02
CA GLU A 127 -0.16 -12.52 11.11
C GLU A 127 1.25 -12.18 10.70
N LYS A 128 1.52 -10.91 10.74
CA LYS A 128 2.76 -10.42 10.25
C LYS A 128 3.84 -10.50 11.30
N THR A 129 4.72 -11.44 11.11
CA THR A 129 6.00 -11.50 11.83
C THR A 129 7.13 -10.75 11.15
N ALA A 130 6.95 -10.38 9.88
CA ALA A 130 7.94 -9.61 9.14
C ALA A 130 7.41 -8.21 8.83
N SER A 131 8.27 -7.20 8.88
CA SER A 131 7.90 -5.81 8.62
C SER A 131 7.32 -5.61 7.22
N PHE A 132 6.03 -5.34 7.15
CA PHE A 132 5.30 -4.99 5.95
C PHE A 132 5.73 -3.60 5.52
N HIS A 133 6.59 -3.54 4.55
CA HIS A 133 7.13 -2.25 4.15
C HIS A 133 6.23 -1.61 3.10
N THR A 134 5.72 -0.44 3.42
CA THR A 134 4.95 0.38 2.48
C THR A 134 5.89 1.34 1.77
N SER A 135 5.88 1.33 0.43
CA SER A 135 6.60 2.31 -0.38
C SER A 135 5.66 3.44 -0.78
N TYR A 136 6.12 4.66 -0.62
CA TYR A 136 5.38 5.88 -0.90
C TYR A 136 5.86 6.59 -2.16
N TYR A 137 7.07 6.30 -2.61
CA TYR A 137 7.70 6.84 -3.82
C TYR A 137 8.77 5.87 -4.35
N THR A 138 9.11 5.97 -5.62
CA THR A 138 9.99 5.03 -6.32
C THR A 138 11.47 5.41 -6.26
N GLU A 139 11.79 6.70 -6.17
CA GLU A 139 13.15 7.22 -6.22
C GLU A 139 13.48 8.01 -4.96
N LYS A 140 14.73 7.92 -4.51
CA LYS A 140 15.20 8.61 -3.30
C LYS A 140 15.04 10.14 -3.39
N GLU A 141 15.23 10.68 -4.59
CA GLU A 141 15.08 12.09 -4.90
C GLU A 141 13.66 12.62 -4.69
N HIS A 142 12.67 11.74 -4.76
CA HIS A 142 11.26 12.08 -4.52
C HIS A 142 10.94 12.33 -3.04
N ALA A 143 11.84 11.98 -2.11
CA ALA A 143 11.61 12.13 -0.67
C ALA A 143 11.22 13.56 -0.27
N GLN A 144 11.90 14.56 -0.84
CA GLN A 144 11.60 15.95 -0.53
C GLN A 144 10.23 16.39 -1.07
N LEU A 145 9.88 15.93 -2.26
CA LEU A 145 8.57 16.22 -2.86
C LEU A 145 7.44 15.55 -2.07
N HIS A 146 7.65 14.32 -1.61
CA HIS A 146 6.72 13.63 -0.73
C HIS A 146 6.51 14.38 0.60
N ARG A 147 7.58 14.88 1.22
CA ARG A 147 7.50 15.71 2.43
C ARG A 147 6.71 17.00 2.22
N ILE A 148 6.88 17.66 1.08
CA ILE A 148 6.10 18.86 0.73
C ILE A 148 4.63 18.51 0.61
N MET A 149 4.30 17.39 -0.02
CA MET A 149 2.93 16.89 -0.13
C MET A 149 2.32 16.59 1.25
N LEU A 150 3.07 15.94 2.15
CA LEU A 150 2.65 15.71 3.53
C LEU A 150 2.42 17.02 4.29
N CYS A 151 3.29 18.00 4.14
CA CYS A 151 3.11 19.33 4.73
C CYS A 151 1.80 19.99 4.27
N SER A 152 1.44 19.83 2.99
CA SER A 152 0.16 20.31 2.46
C SER A 152 -1.03 19.62 3.14
N SER A 153 -0.95 18.30 3.33
CA SER A 153 -1.96 17.53 4.07
C SER A 153 -2.11 18.02 5.52
N MET A 154 -0.99 18.25 6.19
CA MET A 154 -0.94 18.72 7.58
C MET A 154 -1.20 20.23 7.73
N LYS A 155 -1.49 20.94 6.64
CA LYS A 155 -1.67 22.41 6.61
C LYS A 155 -0.49 23.17 7.26
N THR A 156 0.73 22.74 7.01
CA THR A 156 1.97 23.30 7.58
C THR A 156 3.04 23.52 6.51
N THR A 157 4.26 23.85 6.91
CA THR A 157 5.43 24.03 6.02
C THR A 157 6.61 23.23 6.53
N LEU A 158 7.53 22.87 5.63
CA LEU A 158 8.77 22.14 5.99
C LEU A 158 9.56 22.85 7.10
N SER A 159 9.67 24.18 7.03
CA SER A 159 10.39 24.97 8.04
C SER A 159 9.75 24.86 9.42
N LYS A 160 8.41 24.88 9.50
CA LYS A 160 7.70 24.72 10.78
C LYS A 160 7.88 23.32 11.35
N VAL A 161 7.79 22.29 10.49
CA VAL A 161 8.01 20.91 10.90
C VAL A 161 9.44 20.72 11.42
N SER A 162 10.44 21.14 10.66
CA SER A 162 11.85 21.04 11.06
C SER A 162 12.12 21.74 12.39
N LYS A 163 11.55 22.93 12.59
CA LYS A 163 11.68 23.69 13.85
C LYS A 163 10.98 22.98 15.02
N ALA A 164 9.80 22.39 14.80
CA ALA A 164 9.10 21.64 15.84
C ALA A 164 9.92 20.41 16.28
N ILE A 165 10.43 19.63 15.32
CA ILE A 165 11.28 18.47 15.61
C ILE A 165 12.56 18.89 16.34
N SER A 166 13.25 19.93 15.90
CA SER A 166 14.47 20.43 16.57
C SER A 166 14.20 20.92 18.00
N ASN A 167 13.00 21.34 18.31
CA ASN A 167 12.57 21.74 19.65
C ASN A 167 12.05 20.55 20.50
N GLY A 168 12.16 19.30 20.01
CA GLY A 168 11.69 18.11 20.71
C GLY A 168 10.17 17.94 20.73
N GLN A 169 9.45 18.63 19.84
CA GLN A 169 8.00 18.47 19.70
C GLN A 169 7.68 17.29 18.78
N THR A 170 6.72 16.48 19.15
CA THR A 170 6.19 15.40 18.29
C THR A 170 5.36 16.00 17.16
N VAL A 171 5.61 15.55 15.95
CA VAL A 171 4.90 15.98 14.74
C VAL A 171 4.27 14.76 14.07
N ASP A 172 3.05 14.91 13.56
CA ASP A 172 2.42 13.86 12.78
C ASP A 172 3.30 13.46 11.59
N ASN A 173 3.38 12.15 11.31
CA ASN A 173 4.23 11.61 10.25
C ASN A 173 5.73 11.97 10.37
N GLN A 174 6.23 12.24 11.58
CA GLN A 174 7.62 12.68 11.85
C GLN A 174 8.66 11.78 11.18
N HIS A 175 8.44 10.46 11.16
CA HIS A 175 9.35 9.48 10.56
C HIS A 175 9.65 9.76 9.07
N PHE A 176 8.73 10.35 8.31
CA PHE A 176 9.00 10.76 6.93
C PHE A 176 9.94 11.95 6.81
N PHE A 177 10.06 12.76 7.86
CA PHE A 177 10.95 13.92 7.87
C PHE A 177 12.37 13.58 8.35
N GLU A 178 12.52 12.44 9.01
CA GLU A 178 13.78 11.96 9.57
C GLU A 178 14.49 10.95 8.67
N SER A 179 13.76 10.24 7.80
CA SER A 179 14.30 9.19 6.93
C SER A 179 13.97 9.42 5.46
N ASN A 180 14.84 8.93 4.57
CA ASN A 180 14.62 8.91 3.11
C ASN A 180 14.40 7.48 2.59
N ASP A 181 13.99 6.55 3.44
CA ASP A 181 14.02 5.12 3.16
C ASP A 181 12.70 4.51 2.69
N PHE A 182 11.72 5.33 2.31
CA PHE A 182 10.38 4.90 1.91
C PHE A 182 10.20 4.75 0.39
N PHE A 183 11.28 4.68 -0.35
CA PHE A 183 11.25 4.39 -1.78
C PHE A 183 11.43 2.89 -2.06
N LEU A 184 11.09 2.48 -3.29
CA LEU A 184 11.29 1.11 -3.74
C LEU A 184 12.79 0.82 -3.82
N ARG A 185 13.26 -0.21 -3.09
CA ARG A 185 14.68 -0.59 -3.00
C ARG A 185 14.96 -1.94 -3.63
N ASP A 186 16.21 -2.14 -4.05
CA ASP A 186 16.73 -3.43 -4.53
C ASP A 186 16.87 -4.49 -3.42
N LYS A 187 16.94 -4.06 -2.16
CA LYS A 187 17.27 -4.90 -1.00
C LYS A 187 16.35 -4.64 0.20
N LEU A 188 15.07 -4.61 0.00
CA LEU A 188 14.17 -4.69 1.16
C LEU A 188 14.15 -6.13 1.65
N ALA A 189 14.42 -6.30 2.95
CA ALA A 189 14.34 -7.60 3.60
C ALA A 189 13.04 -8.30 3.21
N ALA A 190 13.17 -9.53 2.78
CA ALA A 190 12.06 -10.34 2.28
C ALA A 190 10.92 -10.34 3.29
N THR A 191 9.84 -9.71 2.92
CA THR A 191 8.58 -10.03 3.53
C THR A 191 8.11 -11.27 2.78
N GLU A 192 8.34 -12.45 3.31
CA GLU A 192 7.76 -13.68 2.81
C GLU A 192 6.25 -13.65 3.06
N ILE A 193 5.54 -12.86 2.29
CA ILE A 193 4.13 -13.16 2.09
C ILE A 193 4.14 -14.16 0.95
N LEU A 194 4.11 -15.43 1.29
CA LEU A 194 3.80 -16.52 0.40
C LEU A 194 2.34 -16.32 -0.07
N ILE A 195 2.17 -15.46 -1.05
CA ILE A 195 1.01 -15.56 -1.90
C ILE A 195 1.25 -16.86 -2.65
N ASP A 196 0.48 -17.89 -2.31
CA ASP A 196 0.59 -19.24 -2.83
C ASP A 196 0.91 -19.17 -4.33
N GLY A 197 2.11 -19.65 -4.69
CA GLY A 197 2.66 -19.56 -6.04
C GLY A 197 2.02 -20.52 -7.02
N LYS A 198 0.72 -20.71 -6.95
CA LYS A 198 -0.03 -21.32 -8.02
C LYS A 198 -0.30 -20.26 -9.07
N ASP A 199 0.40 -20.38 -10.17
CA ASP A 199 0.13 -19.60 -11.38
C ASP A 199 -1.37 -19.64 -11.69
N PRO A 200 -1.91 -18.47 -12.11
CA PRO A 200 -3.30 -18.40 -12.59
C PRO A 200 -3.49 -19.16 -13.88
#